data_bb1d81692f00e4574bb6be318b2918c1
#
_entry.id   bb1d81692f00e4574bb6be318b2918c1
#
_cell.length_a   1.000
_cell.length_b   1.000
_cell.length_c   1.000
_cell.angle_alpha   90.00
_cell.angle_beta   90.00
_cell.angle_gamma   90.00
#
_symmetry.space_group_name_H-M   'P 1'
#
loop_
_entity.id
_entity.type
_entity.pdbx_description
1 polymer ?
#
loop_
_entity_poly.entity_id
_entity_poly.type
_entity_poly.pdbx_seq_one_letter_code
_entity_poly.pdbx_strand_id
1 'polypeptide(L)'
;MFEHKAQPGWVAVEDYLSTAVVRPDAALNHAVQTALDAGMPPIEVAPNAGKLLKMLVQLSGARRVLEICTLAGFSAIWMAQGLPDDGRLVTCEYLPKHAEIARANVDMAGIGHKVDIRIGPALETLSALADDPTRDGPFDFVFIDADKENDSNYLDWAIRLGRPGTVIVMDNVIWEGAILDPSMDEVNAPGIVGALEMMGNDPRLDATAIQTVGSKGWDGFAIARVV
;
A
#
# COMPACT_ATOMS: atom_id res chain seq x y z
N MET A 1 9.10 9.92 -16.92
CA MET A 1 8.45 8.77 -16.22
C MET A 1 9.50 7.70 -16.11
N PHE A 2 9.84 7.29 -14.90
CA PHE A 2 10.83 6.24 -14.64
C PHE A 2 10.28 4.91 -15.21
N GLU A 3 11.05 4.21 -16.03
CA GLU A 3 10.59 3.01 -16.72
C GLU A 3 11.05 1.77 -15.96
N HIS A 4 10.10 1.09 -15.30
CA HIS A 4 10.37 -0.19 -14.65
C HIS A 4 10.64 -1.27 -15.72
N LYS A 5 11.80 -1.91 -15.65
CA LYS A 5 12.26 -2.88 -16.65
C LYS A 5 12.09 -4.31 -16.16
N ALA A 6 10.88 -4.84 -16.29
CA ALA A 6 10.63 -6.24 -16.01
C ALA A 6 11.39 -7.17 -16.98
N GLN A 7 12.06 -8.20 -16.44
CA GLN A 7 12.68 -9.23 -17.27
C GLN A 7 11.67 -10.36 -17.54
N PRO A 8 11.67 -10.96 -18.76
CA PRO A 8 10.72 -12.01 -19.11
C PRO A 8 10.69 -13.19 -18.13
N GLY A 9 11.85 -13.56 -17.57
CA GLY A 9 11.95 -14.64 -16.59
C GLY A 9 11.28 -14.29 -15.25
N TRP A 10 11.33 -13.03 -14.82
CA TRP A 10 10.66 -12.58 -13.60
C TRP A 10 9.15 -12.59 -13.74
N VAL A 11 8.65 -12.11 -14.88
CA VAL A 11 7.22 -12.13 -15.22
C VAL A 11 6.69 -13.56 -15.22
N ALA A 12 7.38 -14.49 -15.92
CA ALA A 12 6.95 -15.89 -16.01
C ALA A 12 6.90 -16.58 -14.63
N VAL A 13 7.88 -16.30 -13.75
CA VAL A 13 7.86 -16.82 -12.36
C VAL A 13 6.73 -16.22 -11.55
N GLU A 14 6.48 -14.92 -11.65
CA GLU A 14 5.39 -14.27 -10.96
C GLU A 14 4.04 -14.80 -11.42
N ASP A 15 3.80 -14.99 -12.72
CA ASP A 15 2.59 -15.59 -13.28
C ASP A 15 2.37 -17.02 -12.76
N TYR A 16 3.46 -17.81 -12.70
CA TYR A 16 3.40 -19.15 -12.12
C TYR A 16 2.99 -19.12 -10.63
N LEU A 17 3.64 -18.27 -9.83
CA LEU A 17 3.34 -18.11 -8.41
C LEU A 17 1.91 -17.58 -8.18
N SER A 18 1.47 -16.63 -9.01
CA SER A 18 0.12 -16.09 -8.96
C SER A 18 -0.91 -17.19 -9.19
N THR A 19 -0.68 -18.07 -10.14
CA THR A 19 -1.58 -19.20 -10.46
C THR A 19 -1.51 -20.33 -9.43
N ALA A 20 -0.29 -20.71 -9.03
CA ALA A 20 -0.08 -21.89 -8.18
C ALA A 20 -0.43 -21.64 -6.70
N VAL A 21 -0.09 -20.46 -6.18
CA VAL A 21 -0.10 -20.16 -4.74
C VAL A 21 -1.09 -19.05 -4.38
N VAL A 22 -1.03 -17.90 -5.07
CA VAL A 22 -1.80 -16.69 -4.71
C VAL A 22 -3.29 -16.85 -5.00
N ARG A 23 -3.62 -17.21 -6.24
CA ARG A 23 -4.97 -17.47 -6.74
C ARG A 23 -5.94 -16.31 -6.45
N PRO A 24 -5.76 -15.16 -7.10
CA PRO A 24 -6.69 -14.04 -6.95
C PRO A 24 -8.12 -14.49 -7.27
N ASP A 25 -9.08 -14.04 -6.47
CA ASP A 25 -10.49 -14.35 -6.70
C ASP A 25 -11.10 -13.47 -7.82
N ALA A 26 -12.38 -13.73 -8.12
CA ALA A 26 -13.09 -13.01 -9.18
C ALA A 26 -13.20 -11.51 -8.90
N ALA A 27 -13.30 -11.09 -7.63
CA ALA A 27 -13.41 -9.70 -7.25
C ALA A 27 -12.11 -8.93 -7.50
N LEU A 28 -10.97 -9.55 -7.18
CA LEU A 28 -9.65 -8.99 -7.45
C LEU A 28 -9.38 -8.86 -8.95
N ASN A 29 -9.70 -9.89 -9.73
CA ASN A 29 -9.58 -9.83 -11.19
C ASN A 29 -10.48 -8.75 -11.81
N HIS A 30 -11.69 -8.60 -11.27
CA HIS A 30 -12.62 -7.54 -11.69
C HIS A 30 -12.05 -6.15 -11.39
N ALA A 31 -11.46 -5.92 -10.22
CA ALA A 31 -10.89 -4.64 -9.86
C ALA A 31 -9.76 -4.21 -10.82
N VAL A 32 -8.90 -5.14 -11.24
CA VAL A 32 -7.88 -4.89 -12.27
C VAL A 32 -8.53 -4.53 -13.61
N GLN A 33 -9.54 -5.30 -14.04
CA GLN A 33 -10.19 -5.07 -15.33
C GLN A 33 -10.93 -3.72 -15.38
N THR A 34 -11.66 -3.36 -14.33
CA THR A 34 -12.36 -2.07 -14.25
C THR A 34 -11.40 -0.88 -14.24
N ALA A 35 -10.22 -1.01 -13.61
CA ALA A 35 -9.17 0.00 -13.67
C ALA A 35 -8.69 0.21 -15.12
N LEU A 36 -8.39 -0.87 -15.83
CA LEU A 36 -7.96 -0.83 -17.22
C LEU A 36 -9.04 -0.22 -18.14
N ASP A 37 -10.30 -0.66 -18.01
CA ASP A 37 -11.43 -0.18 -18.80
C ASP A 37 -11.69 1.32 -18.56
N ALA A 38 -11.40 1.82 -17.36
CA ALA A 38 -11.50 3.23 -17.00
C ALA A 38 -10.30 4.08 -17.45
N GLY A 39 -9.27 3.45 -18.04
CA GLY A 39 -8.04 4.11 -18.47
C GLY A 39 -7.16 4.56 -17.31
N MET A 40 -7.26 3.89 -16.15
CA MET A 40 -6.37 4.12 -15.00
C MET A 40 -4.98 3.55 -15.30
N PRO A 41 -3.91 4.12 -14.72
CA PRO A 41 -2.58 3.57 -14.90
C PRO A 41 -2.49 2.17 -14.25
N PRO A 42 -1.83 1.18 -14.90
CA PRO A 42 -1.67 -0.18 -14.37
C PRO A 42 -0.54 -0.24 -13.32
N ILE A 43 -0.71 0.48 -12.23
CA ILE A 43 0.28 0.62 -11.14
C ILE A 43 -0.16 -0.04 -9.83
N GLU A 44 -1.23 -0.82 -9.85
CA GLU A 44 -1.63 -1.65 -8.70
C GLU A 44 -0.49 -2.60 -8.28
N VAL A 45 -0.45 -2.97 -7.00
CA VAL A 45 0.54 -3.95 -6.52
C VAL A 45 0.39 -5.29 -7.23
N ALA A 46 1.51 -6.02 -7.39
CA ALA A 46 1.46 -7.37 -7.94
C ALA A 46 0.59 -8.31 -7.07
N PRO A 47 -0.05 -9.34 -7.65
CA PRO A 47 -0.94 -10.24 -6.90
C PRO A 47 -0.29 -10.88 -5.66
N ASN A 48 0.97 -11.25 -5.73
CA ASN A 48 1.73 -11.81 -4.61
C ASN A 48 1.97 -10.77 -3.50
N ALA A 49 2.25 -9.52 -3.84
CA ALA A 49 2.36 -8.42 -2.87
C ALA A 49 1.01 -8.16 -2.19
N GLY A 50 -0.09 -8.10 -2.95
CA GLY A 50 -1.44 -7.99 -2.39
C GLY A 50 -1.79 -9.13 -1.44
N LYS A 51 -1.45 -10.38 -1.80
CA LYS A 51 -1.63 -11.54 -0.92
C LYS A 51 -0.79 -11.44 0.35
N LEU A 52 0.45 -10.96 0.23
CA LEU A 52 1.32 -10.72 1.38
C LEU A 52 0.71 -9.70 2.33
N LEU A 53 0.19 -8.57 1.83
CA LEU A 53 -0.51 -7.57 2.64
C LEU A 53 -1.66 -8.19 3.42
N LYS A 54 -2.53 -8.98 2.76
CA LYS A 54 -3.59 -9.74 3.44
C LYS A 54 -3.07 -10.61 4.57
N MET A 55 -1.99 -11.37 4.31
CA MET A 55 -1.39 -12.26 5.31
C MET A 55 -0.80 -11.46 6.47
N LEU A 56 -0.13 -10.34 6.21
CA LEU A 56 0.43 -9.47 7.25
C LEU A 56 -0.67 -8.86 8.13
N VAL A 57 -1.79 -8.42 7.54
CA VAL A 57 -2.98 -7.97 8.29
C VAL A 57 -3.49 -9.08 9.22
N GLN A 58 -3.55 -10.33 8.74
CA GLN A 58 -3.98 -11.48 9.54
C GLN A 58 -2.97 -11.84 10.64
N LEU A 59 -1.68 -11.89 10.31
CA LEU A 59 -0.60 -12.27 11.25
C LEU A 59 -0.41 -11.23 12.36
N SER A 60 -0.59 -9.94 12.05
CA SER A 60 -0.55 -8.86 13.06
C SER A 60 -1.81 -8.82 13.94
N GLY A 61 -2.86 -9.54 13.57
CA GLY A 61 -4.16 -9.46 14.24
C GLY A 61 -4.82 -8.09 14.09
N ALA A 62 -4.51 -7.38 13.01
CA ALA A 62 -5.01 -6.04 12.77
C ALA A 62 -6.54 -6.01 12.66
N ARG A 63 -7.13 -4.99 13.29
CA ARG A 63 -8.56 -4.67 13.22
C ARG A 63 -8.81 -3.32 12.55
N ARG A 64 -7.81 -2.44 12.55
CA ARG A 64 -7.85 -1.10 11.96
C ARG A 64 -6.66 -0.93 11.02
N VAL A 65 -6.95 -0.77 9.74
CA VAL A 65 -5.96 -0.60 8.68
C VAL A 65 -6.08 0.81 8.10
N LEU A 66 -4.95 1.45 7.88
CA LEU A 66 -4.84 2.68 7.12
C LEU A 66 -4.09 2.38 5.82
N GLU A 67 -4.63 2.84 4.71
CA GLU A 67 -3.99 2.78 3.40
C GLU A 67 -3.83 4.19 2.84
N ILE A 68 -2.66 4.49 2.29
CA ILE A 68 -2.38 5.76 1.63
C ILE A 68 -2.18 5.49 0.14
N CYS A 69 -3.14 5.92 -0.66
CA CYS A 69 -3.45 5.65 -2.06
C CYS A 69 -4.30 4.38 -2.27
N THR A 70 -5.49 4.60 -2.85
CA THR A 70 -6.50 3.56 -3.08
C THR A 70 -6.45 3.01 -4.51
N LEU A 71 -6.19 3.88 -5.49
CA LEU A 71 -6.33 3.60 -6.91
C LEU A 71 -7.72 2.99 -7.22
N ALA A 72 -7.78 1.79 -7.81
CA ALA A 72 -9.03 1.05 -8.05
C ALA A 72 -9.45 0.12 -6.89
N GLY A 73 -8.75 0.15 -5.75
CA GLY A 73 -9.07 -0.63 -4.56
C GLY A 73 -8.50 -2.04 -4.51
N PHE A 74 -7.54 -2.39 -5.38
CA PHE A 74 -7.00 -3.75 -5.44
C PHE A 74 -6.30 -4.17 -4.13
N SER A 75 -5.40 -3.36 -3.60
CA SER A 75 -4.73 -3.57 -2.31
C SER A 75 -5.73 -3.49 -1.15
N ALA A 76 -6.67 -2.52 -1.19
CA ALA A 76 -7.74 -2.39 -0.22
C ALA A 76 -8.60 -3.67 -0.12
N ILE A 77 -8.93 -4.31 -1.25
CA ILE A 77 -9.67 -5.58 -1.28
C ILE A 77 -8.86 -6.68 -0.58
N TRP A 78 -7.57 -6.82 -0.92
CA TRP A 78 -6.70 -7.81 -0.28
C TRP A 78 -6.64 -7.63 1.23
N MET A 79 -6.38 -6.40 1.70
CA MET A 79 -6.27 -6.12 3.13
C MET A 79 -7.60 -6.27 3.85
N ALA A 80 -8.70 -5.77 3.30
CA ALA A 80 -10.03 -5.89 3.92
C ALA A 80 -10.54 -7.32 3.99
N GLN A 81 -10.17 -8.19 3.04
CA GLN A 81 -10.39 -9.64 3.13
C GLN A 81 -9.58 -10.30 4.26
N GLY A 82 -8.48 -9.68 4.70
CA GLY A 82 -7.67 -10.13 5.85
C GLY A 82 -8.24 -9.71 7.20
N LEU A 83 -9.10 -8.70 7.23
CA LEU A 83 -9.71 -8.17 8.45
C LEU A 83 -10.83 -9.06 8.98
N PRO A 84 -11.03 -9.12 10.31
CA PRO A 84 -12.21 -9.71 10.92
C PRO A 84 -13.49 -8.96 10.49
N ASP A 85 -14.67 -9.54 10.78
CA ASP A 85 -15.96 -8.99 10.32
C ASP A 85 -16.23 -7.56 10.84
N ASP A 86 -15.77 -7.25 12.03
CA ASP A 86 -15.87 -5.93 12.65
C ASP A 86 -14.64 -5.04 12.42
N GLY A 87 -13.70 -5.49 11.57
CA GLY A 87 -12.52 -4.72 11.19
C GLY A 87 -12.86 -3.56 10.27
N ARG A 88 -11.98 -2.57 10.23
CA ARG A 88 -12.13 -1.36 9.41
C ARG A 88 -10.85 -1.05 8.66
N LEU A 89 -11.01 -0.61 7.42
CA LEU A 89 -9.95 -0.06 6.58
C LEU A 89 -10.33 1.35 6.17
N VAL A 90 -9.48 2.31 6.49
CA VAL A 90 -9.56 3.68 5.97
C VAL A 90 -8.52 3.80 4.86
N THR A 91 -8.93 4.30 3.70
CA THR A 91 -8.03 4.48 2.56
C THR A 91 -8.16 5.89 1.98
N CYS A 92 -7.03 6.50 1.66
CA CYS A 92 -6.94 7.85 1.12
C CYS A 92 -6.85 7.78 -0.41
N GLU A 93 -7.68 8.55 -1.11
CA GLU A 93 -7.63 8.67 -2.57
C GLU A 93 -7.72 10.14 -2.99
N TYR A 94 -6.77 10.58 -3.82
CA TYR A 94 -6.74 11.96 -4.27
C TYR A 94 -7.80 12.26 -5.34
N LEU A 95 -8.02 11.32 -6.28
CA LEU A 95 -8.87 11.52 -7.45
C LEU A 95 -10.29 10.98 -7.22
N PRO A 96 -11.34 11.83 -7.26
CA PRO A 96 -12.72 11.37 -7.07
C PRO A 96 -13.14 10.24 -8.02
N LYS A 97 -12.67 10.26 -9.29
CA LYS A 97 -12.95 9.20 -10.25
C LYS A 97 -12.38 7.84 -9.82
N HIS A 98 -11.16 7.82 -9.27
CA HIS A 98 -10.56 6.59 -8.76
C HIS A 98 -11.34 6.06 -7.54
N ALA A 99 -11.70 6.97 -6.63
CA ALA A 99 -12.50 6.63 -5.46
C ALA A 99 -13.89 6.03 -5.81
N GLU A 100 -14.53 6.53 -6.87
CA GLU A 100 -15.80 5.99 -7.37
C GLU A 100 -15.63 4.54 -7.86
N ILE A 101 -14.59 4.28 -8.66
CA ILE A 101 -14.26 2.93 -9.16
C ILE A 101 -13.90 2.01 -8.01
N ALA A 102 -13.05 2.46 -7.10
CA ALA A 102 -12.67 1.69 -5.92
C ALA A 102 -13.89 1.33 -5.07
N ARG A 103 -14.83 2.27 -4.86
CA ARG A 103 -16.06 2.02 -4.13
C ARG A 103 -16.88 0.90 -4.79
N ALA A 104 -17.09 0.97 -6.09
CA ALA A 104 -17.81 -0.07 -6.82
C ALA A 104 -17.10 -1.44 -6.70
N ASN A 105 -15.77 -1.47 -6.77
CA ASN A 105 -15.00 -2.70 -6.67
C ASN A 105 -15.06 -3.34 -5.27
N VAL A 106 -14.92 -2.55 -4.20
CA VAL A 106 -15.02 -3.08 -2.83
C VAL A 106 -16.43 -3.52 -2.47
N ASP A 107 -17.45 -2.86 -3.02
CA ASP A 107 -18.85 -3.26 -2.86
C ASP A 107 -19.12 -4.57 -3.59
N MET A 108 -18.62 -4.73 -4.84
CA MET A 108 -18.72 -5.98 -5.60
C MET A 108 -17.97 -7.13 -4.91
N ALA A 109 -16.86 -6.83 -4.23
CA ALA A 109 -16.13 -7.82 -3.43
C ALA A 109 -16.86 -8.20 -2.12
N GLY A 110 -17.99 -7.57 -1.80
CA GLY A 110 -18.78 -7.84 -0.60
C GLY A 110 -18.17 -7.29 0.70
N ILE A 111 -17.12 -6.46 0.60
CA ILE A 111 -16.40 -5.93 1.76
C ILE A 111 -16.54 -4.40 1.91
N GLY A 112 -17.41 -3.77 1.14
CA GLY A 112 -17.60 -2.31 1.17
C GLY A 112 -17.98 -1.78 2.55
N HIS A 113 -18.65 -2.57 3.39
CA HIS A 113 -18.99 -2.22 4.77
C HIS A 113 -17.77 -2.08 5.70
N LYS A 114 -16.62 -2.64 5.34
CA LYS A 114 -15.35 -2.51 6.08
C LYS A 114 -14.50 -1.34 5.60
N VAL A 115 -14.75 -0.80 4.39
CA VAL A 115 -13.85 0.14 3.71
C VAL A 115 -14.44 1.54 3.69
N ASP A 116 -13.71 2.50 4.26
CA ASP A 116 -14.01 3.93 4.23
C ASP A 116 -12.99 4.64 3.32
N ILE A 117 -13.45 5.12 2.16
CA ILE A 117 -12.60 5.84 1.19
C ILE A 117 -12.70 7.33 1.47
N ARG A 118 -11.59 7.96 1.79
CA ARG A 118 -11.46 9.40 2.05
C ARG A 118 -10.88 10.08 0.82
N ILE A 119 -11.64 11.00 0.23
CA ILE A 119 -11.28 11.71 -1.00
C ILE A 119 -10.62 13.04 -0.63
N GLY A 120 -9.42 13.28 -1.17
CA GLY A 120 -8.65 14.51 -1.00
C GLY A 120 -7.16 14.25 -0.84
N PRO A 121 -6.35 15.31 -0.62
CA PRO A 121 -4.93 15.17 -0.32
C PRO A 121 -4.71 14.32 0.92
N ALA A 122 -3.84 13.31 0.82
CA ALA A 122 -3.64 12.34 1.91
C ALA A 122 -3.18 13.04 3.20
N LEU A 123 -2.26 14.00 3.12
CA LEU A 123 -1.76 14.73 4.30
C LEU A 123 -2.87 15.49 5.05
N GLU A 124 -3.88 16.02 4.35
CA GLU A 124 -5.04 16.67 4.97
C GLU A 124 -5.92 15.62 5.66
N THR A 125 -6.16 14.50 4.99
CA THR A 125 -6.92 13.38 5.56
C THR A 125 -6.25 12.82 6.82
N LEU A 126 -4.93 12.61 6.79
CA LEU A 126 -4.16 12.11 7.92
C LEU A 126 -4.20 13.07 9.12
N SER A 127 -4.12 14.39 8.85
CA SER A 127 -4.31 15.41 9.89
C SER A 127 -5.71 15.34 10.52
N ALA A 128 -6.76 15.24 9.70
CA ALA A 128 -8.13 15.14 10.19
C ALA A 128 -8.40 13.84 10.98
N LEU A 129 -7.74 12.73 10.64
CA LEU A 129 -7.81 11.48 11.42
C LEU A 129 -7.17 11.64 12.81
N ALA A 130 -6.13 12.45 12.94
CA ALA A 130 -5.47 12.72 14.22
C ALA A 130 -6.34 13.61 15.14
N ASP A 131 -7.20 14.47 14.56
CA ASP A 131 -8.09 15.34 15.32
C ASP A 131 -9.26 14.58 15.96
N ASP A 132 -9.66 13.41 15.43
CA ASP A 132 -10.68 12.54 16.02
C ASP A 132 -10.20 11.07 16.14
N PRO A 133 -9.24 10.80 17.05
CA PRO A 133 -8.70 9.45 17.24
C PRO A 133 -9.72 8.46 17.82
N THR A 134 -10.84 8.95 18.34
CA THR A 134 -11.87 8.08 18.92
C THR A 134 -12.70 7.37 17.86
N ARG A 135 -12.79 7.94 16.67
CA ARG A 135 -13.55 7.40 15.56
C ARG A 135 -12.78 6.32 14.79
N ASP A 136 -11.55 6.61 14.40
CA ASP A 136 -10.84 5.80 13.40
C ASP A 136 -9.49 5.24 13.88
N GLY A 137 -8.91 5.71 15.00
CA GLY A 137 -7.59 5.31 15.47
C GLY A 137 -7.59 4.56 16.82
N PRO A 138 -6.44 4.13 17.32
CA PRO A 138 -5.18 3.99 16.57
C PRO A 138 -5.23 2.85 15.56
N PHE A 139 -4.41 2.94 14.49
CA PHE A 139 -4.30 1.90 13.48
C PHE A 139 -3.34 0.81 13.94
N ASP A 140 -3.65 -0.44 13.54
CA ASP A 140 -2.85 -1.62 13.82
C ASP A 140 -1.90 -1.96 12.66
N PHE A 141 -2.30 -1.55 11.45
CA PHE A 141 -1.56 -1.79 10.21
C PHE A 141 -1.68 -0.57 9.31
N VAL A 142 -0.56 -0.15 8.72
CA VAL A 142 -0.52 0.97 7.75
C VAL A 142 0.17 0.51 6.48
N PHE A 143 -0.44 0.78 5.33
CA PHE A 143 0.15 0.57 4.01
C PHE A 143 0.35 1.91 3.31
N ILE A 144 1.58 2.18 2.86
CA ILE A 144 1.98 3.43 2.19
C ILE A 144 2.41 3.08 0.78
N ASP A 145 1.64 3.54 -0.22
CA ASP A 145 1.91 3.35 -1.64
C ASP A 145 1.40 4.54 -2.46
N ALA A 146 1.86 5.74 -2.10
CA ALA A 146 1.45 6.99 -2.72
C ALA A 146 2.62 7.68 -3.43
N ASP A 147 2.52 9.00 -3.61
CA ASP A 147 3.59 9.83 -4.18
C ASP A 147 4.84 9.79 -3.30
N LYS A 148 5.95 9.39 -3.89
CA LYS A 148 7.19 9.07 -3.17
C LYS A 148 7.87 10.29 -2.55
N GLU A 149 7.64 11.49 -3.09
CA GLU A 149 8.10 12.75 -2.51
C GLU A 149 7.64 12.95 -1.06
N ASN A 150 6.49 12.39 -0.70
CA ASN A 150 5.87 12.50 0.62
C ASN A 150 6.09 11.29 1.53
N ASP A 151 6.85 10.29 1.13
CA ASP A 151 7.04 9.05 1.89
C ASP A 151 7.46 9.29 3.35
N SER A 152 8.40 10.22 3.61
CA SER A 152 8.80 10.58 4.96
C SER A 152 7.66 11.19 5.79
N ASN A 153 6.81 12.02 5.15
CA ASN A 153 5.64 12.61 5.80
C ASN A 153 4.60 11.53 6.12
N TYR A 154 4.35 10.61 5.19
CA TYR A 154 3.43 9.49 5.40
C TYR A 154 3.90 8.55 6.50
N LEU A 155 5.21 8.30 6.58
CA LEU A 155 5.81 7.51 7.65
C LEU A 155 5.63 8.17 9.03
N ASP A 156 5.88 9.47 9.15
CA ASP A 156 5.65 10.20 10.42
C ASP A 156 4.18 10.11 10.83
N TRP A 157 3.26 10.31 9.90
CA TRP A 157 1.83 10.13 10.18
C TRP A 157 1.47 8.70 10.56
N ALA A 158 2.04 7.69 9.91
CA ALA A 158 1.81 6.29 10.26
C ALA A 158 2.23 5.98 11.71
N ILE A 159 3.37 6.52 12.15
CA ILE A 159 3.84 6.39 13.53
C ILE A 159 2.88 7.10 14.51
N ARG A 160 2.46 8.33 14.20
CA ARG A 160 1.59 9.15 15.05
C ARG A 160 0.17 8.60 15.18
N LEU A 161 -0.36 8.03 14.10
CA LEU A 161 -1.71 7.42 14.05
C LEU A 161 -1.69 5.95 14.51
N GLY A 162 -0.50 5.37 14.67
CA GLY A 162 -0.29 4.02 15.16
C GLY A 162 -0.21 3.92 16.68
N ARG A 163 0.25 2.78 17.15
CA ARG A 163 0.50 2.46 18.55
C ARG A 163 1.63 1.43 18.65
N PRO A 164 2.22 1.19 19.81
CA PRO A 164 3.16 0.07 19.96
C PRO A 164 2.55 -1.24 19.43
N GLY A 165 3.29 -1.89 18.52
CA GLY A 165 2.85 -3.09 17.80
C GLY A 165 2.27 -2.83 16.40
N THR A 166 1.98 -1.58 16.01
CA THR A 166 1.54 -1.25 14.65
C THR A 166 2.59 -1.69 13.64
N VAL A 167 2.13 -2.38 12.59
CA VAL A 167 2.95 -2.76 11.44
C VAL A 167 2.76 -1.73 10.32
N ILE A 168 3.86 -1.22 9.80
CA ILE A 168 3.87 -0.27 8.67
C ILE A 168 4.55 -0.97 7.50
N VAL A 169 3.91 -0.99 6.34
CA VAL A 169 4.49 -1.46 5.07
C VAL A 169 4.55 -0.28 4.12
N MET A 170 5.72 -0.05 3.54
CA MET A 170 5.94 0.98 2.51
C MET A 170 6.40 0.30 1.23
N ASP A 171 5.69 0.54 0.13
CA ASP A 171 6.00 -0.04 -1.18
C ASP A 171 6.95 0.83 -2.01
N ASN A 172 7.60 0.22 -2.99
CA ASN A 172 8.51 0.82 -3.97
C ASN A 172 9.76 1.47 -3.35
N VAL A 173 10.38 0.80 -2.38
CA VAL A 173 11.53 1.35 -1.65
C VAL A 173 12.89 1.11 -2.33
N ILE A 174 12.94 0.41 -3.47
CA ILE A 174 14.17 0.16 -4.23
C ILE A 174 14.22 1.00 -5.52
N TRP A 175 13.08 1.18 -6.20
CA TRP A 175 12.89 2.08 -7.33
C TRP A 175 13.94 1.89 -8.43
N GLU A 176 14.07 0.65 -8.96
CA GLU A 176 15.09 0.26 -9.97
C GLU A 176 16.53 0.62 -9.54
N GLY A 177 16.79 0.66 -8.24
CA GLY A 177 18.10 1.01 -7.67
C GLY A 177 18.36 2.51 -7.55
N ALA A 178 17.42 3.39 -7.87
CA ALA A 178 17.60 4.85 -7.76
C ALA A 178 17.88 5.32 -6.32
N ILE A 179 17.59 4.51 -5.31
CA ILE A 179 17.99 4.80 -3.92
C ILE A 179 19.52 4.88 -3.74
N LEU A 180 20.30 4.26 -4.63
CA LEU A 180 21.77 4.30 -4.61
C LEU A 180 22.33 5.53 -5.34
N ASP A 181 21.56 6.07 -6.29
CA ASP A 181 21.89 7.28 -7.05
C ASP A 181 20.60 8.08 -7.30
N PRO A 182 20.19 8.95 -6.36
CA PRO A 182 18.96 9.72 -6.48
C PRO A 182 18.89 10.64 -7.71
N SER A 183 19.99 10.87 -8.41
CA SER A 183 19.97 11.61 -9.68
C SER A 183 19.28 10.86 -10.82
N MET A 184 19.05 9.56 -10.67
CA MET A 184 18.29 8.74 -11.62
C MET A 184 16.79 9.12 -11.65
N ASP A 185 16.25 9.60 -10.53
CA ASP A 185 14.89 10.13 -10.41
C ASP A 185 14.86 11.20 -9.30
N GLU A 186 15.21 12.43 -9.68
CA GLU A 186 15.33 13.57 -8.75
C GLU A 186 14.02 13.93 -8.04
N VAL A 187 12.89 13.43 -8.51
CA VAL A 187 11.56 13.69 -7.92
C VAL A 187 11.25 12.67 -6.82
N ASN A 188 11.34 11.38 -7.13
CA ASN A 188 10.86 10.30 -6.26
C ASN A 188 11.96 9.76 -5.32
N ALA A 189 13.16 9.52 -5.84
CA ALA A 189 14.21 8.84 -5.09
C ALA A 189 14.63 9.56 -3.78
N PRO A 190 14.71 10.89 -3.70
CA PRO A 190 15.02 11.57 -2.44
C PRO A 190 14.01 11.32 -1.32
N GLY A 191 12.72 11.23 -1.64
CA GLY A 191 11.66 10.94 -0.66
C GLY A 191 11.76 9.51 -0.13
N ILE A 192 12.02 8.54 -1.02
CA ILE A 192 12.23 7.14 -0.65
C ILE A 192 13.45 7.01 0.27
N VAL A 193 14.59 7.61 -0.11
CA VAL A 193 15.81 7.59 0.71
C VAL A 193 15.56 8.22 2.07
N GLY A 194 14.92 9.39 2.12
CA GLY A 194 14.58 10.05 3.37
C GLY A 194 13.71 9.19 4.29
N ALA A 195 12.73 8.49 3.74
CA ALA A 195 11.88 7.58 4.51
C ALA A 195 12.65 6.35 5.03
N LEU A 196 13.52 5.75 4.22
CA LEU A 196 14.38 4.64 4.64
C LEU A 196 15.36 5.06 5.75
N GLU A 197 15.98 6.24 5.62
CA GLU A 197 16.85 6.80 6.65
C GLU A 197 16.08 7.08 7.95
N MET A 198 14.86 7.62 7.84
CA MET A 198 13.97 7.81 8.98
C MET A 198 13.63 6.46 9.66
N MET A 199 13.27 5.42 8.89
CA MET A 199 13.01 4.09 9.42
C MET A 199 14.22 3.52 10.18
N GLY A 200 15.42 3.72 9.67
CA GLY A 200 16.65 3.21 10.28
C GLY A 200 17.11 3.98 11.52
N ASN A 201 16.74 5.25 11.66
CA ASN A 201 17.20 6.14 12.72
C ASN A 201 16.15 6.43 13.80
N ASP A 202 14.86 6.22 13.55
CA ASP A 202 13.82 6.52 14.53
C ASP A 202 13.75 5.42 15.59
N PRO A 203 14.04 5.73 16.88
CA PRO A 203 14.04 4.73 17.95
C PRO A 203 12.66 4.14 18.25
N ARG A 204 11.60 4.69 17.67
CA ARG A 204 10.23 4.16 17.76
C ARG A 204 9.96 3.03 16.79
N LEU A 205 10.90 2.73 15.86
CA LEU A 205 10.72 1.74 14.81
C LEU A 205 11.75 0.62 14.90
N ASP A 206 11.28 -0.61 14.68
CA ASP A 206 12.10 -1.77 14.34
C ASP A 206 11.77 -2.15 12.89
N ALA A 207 12.74 -1.99 11.96
CA ALA A 207 12.47 -2.00 10.54
C ALA A 207 13.44 -2.84 9.72
N THR A 208 12.98 -3.30 8.56
CA THR A 208 13.79 -3.94 7.52
C THR A 208 13.21 -3.63 6.13
N ALA A 209 14.01 -3.84 5.09
CA ALA A 209 13.56 -3.74 3.70
C ALA A 209 13.97 -4.97 2.90
N ILE A 210 13.16 -5.35 1.91
CA ILE A 210 13.37 -6.53 1.07
C ILE A 210 13.25 -6.13 -0.38
N GLN A 211 14.24 -6.51 -1.19
CA GLN A 211 14.21 -6.37 -2.64
C GLN A 211 13.30 -7.43 -3.25
N THR A 212 12.57 -7.04 -4.29
CA THR A 212 11.72 -7.94 -5.08
C THR A 212 11.96 -7.73 -6.57
N VAL A 213 11.67 -8.76 -7.35
CA VAL A 213 11.66 -8.69 -8.81
C VAL A 213 10.38 -9.34 -9.33
N GLY A 214 9.79 -8.77 -10.37
CA GLY A 214 8.54 -9.28 -10.93
C GLY A 214 8.09 -8.52 -12.18
N SER A 215 6.81 -8.55 -12.45
CA SER A 215 6.18 -7.83 -13.57
C SER A 215 6.30 -6.31 -13.46
N LYS A 216 6.49 -5.81 -12.24
CA LYS A 216 6.69 -4.38 -11.93
C LYS A 216 8.16 -3.95 -11.93
N GLY A 217 9.10 -4.84 -12.37
CA GLY A 217 10.54 -4.53 -12.45
C GLY A 217 11.32 -4.94 -11.21
N TRP A 218 12.42 -4.23 -10.94
CA TRP A 218 13.23 -4.38 -9.74
C TRP A 218 12.83 -3.34 -8.70
N ASP A 219 12.16 -3.79 -7.68
CA ASP A 219 11.68 -2.94 -6.61
C ASP A 219 11.81 -3.63 -5.24
N GLY A 220 10.96 -3.28 -4.30
CA GLY A 220 10.93 -3.84 -2.97
C GLY A 220 9.98 -3.09 -2.04
N PHE A 221 9.91 -3.58 -0.83
CA PHE A 221 9.10 -2.96 0.22
C PHE A 221 9.86 -2.94 1.54
N ALA A 222 9.57 -1.94 2.36
CA ALA A 222 10.03 -1.90 3.74
C ALA A 222 8.89 -2.29 4.68
N ILE A 223 9.26 -2.96 5.78
CA ILE A 223 8.37 -3.27 6.89
C ILE A 223 8.97 -2.68 8.15
N ALA A 224 8.17 -1.93 8.90
CA ALA A 224 8.52 -1.43 10.22
C ALA A 224 7.45 -1.84 11.24
N ARG A 225 7.89 -2.01 12.49
CA ARG A 225 7.00 -2.17 13.64
C ARG A 225 7.24 -1.04 14.61
N VAL A 226 6.16 -0.39 15.05
CA VAL A 226 6.23 0.59 16.15
C VAL A 226 6.54 -0.15 17.46
N VAL A 227 7.58 0.25 18.16
CA VAL A 227 8.06 -0.37 19.42
C VAL A 227 7.61 0.41 20.64
#